data_6a7f699d400f3eb9e9239ab4f37d26fc
#
_entry.id   6a7f699d400f3eb9e9239ab4f37d26fc
#
_cell.length_a   1.000
_cell.length_b   1.000
_cell.length_c   1.000
_cell.angle_alpha   90.00
_cell.angle_beta   90.00
_cell.angle_gamma   90.00
#
_symmetry.space_group_name_H-M   'P 1'
#
loop_
_entity.id
_entity.type
_entity.pdbx_description
1 polymer ?
#
loop_
_entity_poly.entity_id
_entity_poly.type
_entity_poly.pdbx_seq_one_letter_code
_entity_poly.pdbx_strand_id
1 'polypeptide(L)'
;DGDVWVANYNAPGQIVIAGSPTAVGDASDKAKELGAKRAMGLPVGGAFHTPFMAPARDRLRKALAEVEVRAPAIPVVANVDAVAREDAPEWPQLLASQLCSPVQWRQSLYALQESGCSTFVELGPGTVLTGMAKRTLKEVNTLSVGTPEDVDTLLATVTDLGSSTQGSSGAGEHLYVTERLVVSPCAGVFVPKQGISGDQPINVGDVVGWVAEEEVRSPFAGLLM
;
A
#
# COMPACT_ATOMS: atom_id res chain seq x y z
N ASP A 1 31.97 7.95 1.53
CA ASP A 1 31.90 8.28 0.10
C ASP A 1 31.75 6.98 -0.70
N GLY A 2 30.56 6.47 -0.77
CA GLY A 2 30.29 5.22 -1.48
C GLY A 2 28.87 5.22 -2.04
N ASP A 3 28.65 4.43 -3.08
CA ASP A 3 27.36 4.26 -3.74
C ASP A 3 26.40 3.43 -2.87
N VAL A 4 26.08 3.95 -1.69
CA VAL A 4 25.09 3.36 -0.75
C VAL A 4 24.18 4.43 -0.18
N TRP A 5 22.90 4.13 -0.15
CA TRP A 5 21.83 5.03 0.33
C TRP A 5 20.86 4.28 1.24
N VAL A 6 20.15 5.03 2.07
CA VAL A 6 18.99 4.47 2.75
C VAL A 6 17.88 4.29 1.71
N ALA A 7 17.39 3.07 1.57
CA ALA A 7 16.28 2.72 0.68
C ALA A 7 14.92 2.75 1.40
N ASN A 8 14.85 2.32 2.67
CA ASN A 8 13.61 2.33 3.43
C ASN A 8 13.83 2.72 4.89
N TYR A 9 12.96 3.58 5.40
CA TYR A 9 12.73 3.81 6.82
C TYR A 9 11.48 3.03 7.24
N ASN A 10 11.64 1.76 7.64
CA ASN A 10 10.51 0.83 7.84
C ASN A 10 9.87 0.93 9.22
N ALA A 11 10.67 0.88 10.28
CA ALA A 11 10.21 0.96 11.67
C ALA A 11 11.36 1.46 12.57
N PRO A 12 11.12 1.79 13.84
CA PRO A 12 12.18 2.07 14.80
C PRO A 12 13.21 0.92 14.82
N GLY A 13 14.48 1.25 14.56
CA GLY A 13 15.56 0.27 14.48
C GLY A 13 15.55 -0.65 13.25
N GLN A 14 14.69 -0.39 12.25
CA GLN A 14 14.66 -1.15 11.01
C GLN A 14 14.79 -0.24 9.79
N ILE A 15 15.98 -0.27 9.18
CA ILE A 15 16.35 0.50 7.99
C ILE A 15 16.85 -0.46 6.93
N VAL A 16 16.53 -0.19 5.67
CA VAL A 16 17.12 -0.88 4.52
C VAL A 16 18.06 0.09 3.81
N ILE A 17 19.24 -0.41 3.46
CA ILE A 17 20.20 0.29 2.61
C ILE A 17 20.31 -0.44 1.27
N ALA A 18 20.58 0.31 0.21
CA ALA A 18 20.80 -0.23 -1.12
C ALA A 18 21.90 0.58 -1.84
N GLY A 19 22.58 -0.06 -2.78
CA GLY A 19 23.70 0.55 -3.50
C GLY A 19 24.56 -0.47 -4.23
N SER A 20 25.82 -0.14 -4.46
CA SER A 20 26.78 -1.10 -4.99
C SER A 20 27.07 -2.22 -3.98
N PRO A 21 27.35 -3.46 -4.41
CA PRO A 21 27.59 -4.57 -3.50
C PRO A 21 28.71 -4.30 -2.48
N THR A 22 29.80 -3.69 -2.92
CA THR A 22 30.93 -3.34 -2.06
C THR A 22 30.53 -2.31 -1.00
N ALA A 23 29.91 -1.19 -1.41
CA ALA A 23 29.52 -0.13 -0.49
C ALA A 23 28.43 -0.59 0.51
N VAL A 24 27.50 -1.47 0.10
CA VAL A 24 26.53 -2.09 1.00
C VAL A 24 27.21 -3.02 2.00
N GLY A 25 28.24 -3.78 1.58
CA GLY A 25 29.06 -4.61 2.46
C GLY A 25 29.76 -3.78 3.53
N ASP A 26 30.51 -2.77 3.13
CA ASP A 26 31.26 -1.87 4.01
C ASP A 26 30.33 -1.15 5.01
N ALA A 27 29.19 -0.65 4.53
CA ALA A 27 28.18 0.00 5.38
C ALA A 27 27.54 -0.97 6.37
N SER A 28 27.33 -2.23 5.97
CA SER A 28 26.79 -3.28 6.84
C SER A 28 27.76 -3.64 7.96
N ASP A 29 29.04 -3.76 7.66
CA ASP A 29 30.07 -4.04 8.66
C ASP A 29 30.26 -2.85 9.60
N LYS A 30 30.27 -1.63 9.07
CA LYS A 30 30.30 -0.42 9.89
C LYS A 30 29.10 -0.30 10.81
N ALA A 31 27.90 -0.64 10.33
CA ALA A 31 26.71 -0.65 11.16
C ALA A 31 26.81 -1.63 12.34
N LYS A 32 27.39 -2.83 12.13
CA LYS A 32 27.65 -3.81 13.20
C LYS A 32 28.64 -3.26 14.23
N GLU A 33 29.74 -2.65 13.79
CA GLU A 33 30.71 -2.00 14.68
C GLU A 33 30.07 -0.91 15.55
N LEU A 34 29.08 -0.19 14.99
CA LEU A 34 28.33 0.86 15.69
C LEU A 34 27.16 0.32 16.52
N GLY A 35 27.03 -0.99 16.67
CA GLY A 35 26.05 -1.63 17.54
C GLY A 35 24.76 -2.07 16.89
N ALA A 36 24.67 -2.13 15.55
CA ALA A 36 23.53 -2.74 14.89
C ALA A 36 23.46 -4.24 15.25
N LYS A 37 22.34 -4.67 15.79
CA LYS A 37 22.14 -6.07 16.22
C LYS A 37 22.21 -7.06 15.07
N ARG A 38 21.81 -6.65 13.86
CA ARG A 38 21.79 -7.51 12.66
C ARG A 38 21.98 -6.65 11.42
N ALA A 39 22.79 -7.14 10.48
CA ALA A 39 22.85 -6.69 9.09
C ALA A 39 22.73 -7.93 8.21
N MET A 40 21.69 -7.99 7.38
CA MET A 40 21.35 -9.16 6.57
C MET A 40 21.10 -8.72 5.13
N GLY A 41 21.64 -9.48 4.18
CA GLY A 41 21.32 -9.30 2.76
C GLY A 41 19.84 -9.63 2.48
N LEU A 42 19.24 -8.86 1.59
CA LEU A 42 17.90 -9.13 1.08
C LEU A 42 18.02 -9.75 -0.32
N PRO A 43 17.21 -10.76 -0.67
CA PRO A 43 17.22 -11.40 -1.99
C PRO A 43 16.49 -10.50 -3.01
N VAL A 44 17.04 -9.33 -3.30
CA VAL A 44 16.48 -8.36 -4.26
C VAL A 44 17.43 -8.17 -5.43
N GLY A 45 16.88 -8.05 -6.65
CA GLY A 45 17.64 -7.99 -7.89
C GLY A 45 18.12 -6.60 -8.30
N GLY A 46 18.04 -5.58 -7.41
CA GLY A 46 18.46 -4.23 -7.79
C GLY A 46 18.52 -3.26 -6.61
N ALA A 47 19.21 -2.13 -6.82
CA ALA A 47 19.36 -1.06 -5.85
C ALA A 47 18.15 -0.10 -5.92
N PHE A 48 16.95 -0.62 -5.63
CA PHE A 48 15.72 0.18 -5.62
C PHE A 48 15.80 1.31 -4.61
N HIS A 49 15.07 2.38 -4.88
CA HIS A 49 15.00 3.59 -4.05
C HIS A 49 16.36 4.34 -3.93
N THR A 50 17.23 4.20 -4.94
CA THR A 50 18.51 4.88 -5.03
C THR A 50 18.69 5.57 -6.39
N PRO A 51 19.67 6.48 -6.55
CA PRO A 51 19.98 7.10 -7.84
C PRO A 51 20.26 6.12 -8.99
N PHE A 52 20.66 4.87 -8.70
CA PHE A 52 20.85 3.84 -9.72
C PHE A 52 19.58 3.50 -10.50
N MET A 53 18.40 3.82 -9.95
CA MET A 53 17.12 3.64 -10.62
C MET A 53 16.75 4.79 -11.57
N ALA A 54 17.61 5.79 -11.77
CA ALA A 54 17.32 6.93 -12.64
C ALA A 54 16.87 6.55 -14.06
N PRO A 55 17.47 5.56 -14.75
CA PRO A 55 16.98 5.14 -16.07
C PRO A 55 15.56 4.56 -16.04
N ALA A 56 15.19 3.86 -14.96
CA ALA A 56 13.84 3.32 -14.78
C ALA A 56 12.83 4.43 -14.43
N ARG A 57 13.24 5.39 -13.58
CA ARG A 57 12.45 6.60 -13.28
C ARG A 57 12.10 7.38 -14.55
N ASP A 58 13.07 7.58 -15.44
CA ASP A 58 12.86 8.36 -16.65
C ASP A 58 11.93 7.65 -17.65
N ARG A 59 11.97 6.32 -17.70
CA ARG A 59 10.99 5.51 -18.45
C ARG A 59 9.59 5.59 -17.85
N LEU A 60 9.48 5.44 -16.52
CA LEU A 60 8.20 5.54 -15.83
C LEU A 60 7.57 6.92 -16.02
N ARG A 61 8.37 8.00 -15.90
CA ARG A 61 7.89 9.36 -16.12
C ARG A 61 7.30 9.56 -17.52
N LYS A 62 7.91 8.97 -18.54
CA LYS A 62 7.36 9.01 -19.92
C LYS A 62 6.05 8.26 -20.02
N ALA A 63 5.95 7.07 -19.45
CA ALA A 63 4.72 6.30 -19.46
C ALA A 63 3.58 7.01 -18.69
N LEU A 64 3.88 7.62 -17.54
CA LEU A 64 2.90 8.37 -16.77
C LEU A 64 2.40 9.64 -17.45
N ALA A 65 3.18 10.21 -18.36
CA ALA A 65 2.75 11.37 -19.17
C ALA A 65 1.65 11.01 -20.20
N GLU A 66 1.49 9.73 -20.52
CA GLU A 66 0.48 9.20 -21.44
C GLU A 66 -0.78 8.69 -20.72
N VAL A 67 -0.80 8.72 -19.37
CA VAL A 67 -1.89 8.21 -18.56
C VAL A 67 -2.65 9.36 -17.92
N GLU A 68 -3.97 9.30 -17.98
CA GLU A 68 -4.83 10.19 -17.20
C GLU A 68 -4.81 9.75 -15.73
N VAL A 69 -4.20 10.56 -14.88
CA VAL A 69 -4.21 10.34 -13.43
C VAL A 69 -5.37 11.11 -12.83
N ARG A 70 -6.29 10.40 -12.16
CA ARG A 70 -7.44 10.99 -11.48
C ARG A 70 -7.15 11.20 -10.00
N ALA A 71 -7.85 12.17 -9.41
CA ALA A 71 -7.82 12.37 -7.95
C ALA A 71 -8.27 11.09 -7.23
N PRO A 72 -7.60 10.69 -6.16
CA PRO A 72 -8.05 9.55 -5.37
C PRO A 72 -9.35 9.90 -4.63
N ALA A 73 -10.24 8.90 -4.47
CA ALA A 73 -11.52 9.08 -3.75
C ALA A 73 -11.33 9.24 -2.23
N ILE A 74 -10.19 8.83 -1.71
CA ILE A 74 -9.79 8.96 -0.31
C ILE A 74 -8.34 9.47 -0.26
N PRO A 75 -7.92 10.14 0.83
CA PRO A 75 -6.53 10.58 0.96
C PRO A 75 -5.54 9.43 0.84
N VAL A 76 -4.49 9.62 0.04
CA VAL A 76 -3.41 8.65 -0.14
C VAL A 76 -2.10 9.24 0.34
N VAL A 77 -1.42 8.52 1.23
CA VAL A 77 -0.08 8.93 1.72
C VAL A 77 0.99 8.39 0.78
N ALA A 78 1.76 9.31 0.18
CA ALA A 78 2.85 8.93 -0.71
C ALA A 78 4.09 8.46 0.08
N ASN A 79 4.67 7.34 -0.32
CA ASN A 79 5.87 6.79 0.34
C ASN A 79 7.12 7.69 0.23
N VAL A 80 7.16 8.57 -0.76
CA VAL A 80 8.34 9.42 -1.04
C VAL A 80 8.55 10.50 0.01
N ASP A 81 7.48 11.00 0.63
CA ASP A 81 7.52 12.12 1.56
C ASP A 81 6.57 12.00 2.76
N ALA A 82 5.77 10.93 2.82
CA ALA A 82 4.81 10.65 3.89
C ALA A 82 3.69 11.71 4.01
N VAL A 83 3.31 12.38 2.91
CA VAL A 83 2.25 13.38 2.88
C VAL A 83 0.98 12.80 2.28
N ALA A 84 -0.15 13.00 2.95
CA ALA A 84 -1.48 12.66 2.44
C ALA A 84 -1.92 13.63 1.32
N ARG A 85 -2.53 13.09 0.28
CA ARG A 85 -2.99 13.86 -0.88
C ARG A 85 -4.34 13.39 -1.37
N GLU A 86 -5.15 14.34 -1.79
CA GLU A 86 -6.46 14.14 -2.40
C GLU A 86 -6.50 14.61 -3.86
N ASP A 87 -5.43 15.26 -4.34
CA ASP A 87 -5.33 15.84 -5.68
C ASP A 87 -4.55 14.94 -6.65
N ALA A 88 -4.92 15.04 -7.97
CA ALA A 88 -4.28 14.27 -9.04
C ALA A 88 -2.94 14.81 -9.55
N PRO A 89 -2.68 16.15 -9.62
CA PRO A 89 -1.60 16.69 -10.45
C PRO A 89 -0.19 16.26 -10.06
N GLU A 90 0.07 16.02 -8.78
CA GLU A 90 1.40 15.67 -8.27
C GLU A 90 1.77 14.20 -8.40
N TRP A 91 0.80 13.29 -8.59
CA TRP A 91 1.04 11.86 -8.57
C TRP A 91 2.05 11.36 -9.61
N PRO A 92 2.04 11.81 -10.88
CA PRO A 92 3.04 11.37 -11.85
C PRO A 92 4.47 11.67 -11.40
N GLN A 93 4.70 12.85 -10.82
CA GLN A 93 6.00 13.23 -10.32
C GLN A 93 6.41 12.44 -9.08
N LEU A 94 5.49 12.23 -8.13
CA LEU A 94 5.73 11.46 -6.90
C LEU A 94 6.06 10.00 -7.20
N LEU A 95 5.29 9.37 -8.08
CA LEU A 95 5.50 7.99 -8.51
C LEU A 95 6.85 7.82 -9.21
N ALA A 96 7.21 8.74 -10.11
CA ALA A 96 8.52 8.71 -10.75
C ALA A 96 9.65 8.91 -9.74
N SER A 97 9.52 9.88 -8.83
CA SER A 97 10.53 10.20 -7.81
C SER A 97 10.77 9.05 -6.84
N GLN A 98 9.72 8.26 -6.53
CA GLN A 98 9.82 7.15 -5.60
C GLN A 98 10.86 6.10 -6.00
N LEU A 99 11.09 5.89 -7.29
CA LEU A 99 12.10 4.93 -7.76
C LEU A 99 13.52 5.28 -7.30
N CYS A 100 13.81 6.56 -7.10
CA CYS A 100 15.12 7.05 -6.70
C CYS A 100 15.17 7.62 -5.28
N SER A 101 14.05 7.55 -4.54
CA SER A 101 13.91 8.16 -3.22
C SER A 101 13.60 7.09 -2.16
N PRO A 102 14.05 7.27 -0.93
CA PRO A 102 13.75 6.37 0.17
C PRO A 102 12.24 6.22 0.41
N VAL A 103 11.82 5.03 0.80
CA VAL A 103 10.46 4.77 1.29
C VAL A 103 10.36 5.30 2.72
N GLN A 104 9.47 6.26 2.95
CA GLN A 104 9.21 6.89 4.25
C GLN A 104 8.10 6.15 5.03
N TRP A 105 8.13 4.81 5.05
CA TRP A 105 7.05 3.99 5.63
C TRP A 105 6.72 4.35 7.09
N ARG A 106 7.77 4.47 7.92
CA ARG A 106 7.60 4.84 9.32
C ARG A 106 6.94 6.21 9.48
N GLN A 107 7.33 7.19 8.67
CA GLN A 107 6.75 8.54 8.69
C GLN A 107 5.32 8.51 8.17
N SER A 108 5.01 7.70 7.17
CA SER A 108 3.65 7.50 6.67
C SER A 108 2.73 6.94 7.76
N LEU A 109 3.20 6.00 8.56
CA LEU A 109 2.43 5.47 9.69
C LEU A 109 2.14 6.56 10.73
N TYR A 110 3.12 7.41 11.07
CA TYR A 110 2.89 8.53 11.99
C TYR A 110 1.90 9.54 11.41
N ALA A 111 2.04 9.92 10.13
CA ALA A 111 1.13 10.86 9.48
C ALA A 111 -0.32 10.34 9.48
N LEU A 112 -0.52 9.04 9.22
CA LEU A 112 -1.83 8.40 9.30
C LEU A 112 -2.39 8.41 10.72
N GLN A 113 -1.60 8.09 11.74
CA GLN A 113 -2.04 8.15 13.14
C GLN A 113 -2.38 9.59 13.57
N GLU A 114 -1.57 10.58 13.19
CA GLU A 114 -1.81 12.00 13.46
C GLU A 114 -3.08 12.51 12.76
N SER A 115 -3.46 11.94 11.60
CA SER A 115 -4.73 12.24 10.94
C SER A 115 -5.95 11.55 11.57
N GLY A 116 -5.75 10.77 12.65
CA GLY A 116 -6.82 10.12 13.40
C GLY A 116 -7.04 8.65 13.06
N CYS A 117 -6.22 8.03 12.21
CA CYS A 117 -6.32 6.61 11.92
C CYS A 117 -5.94 5.78 13.16
N SER A 118 -6.88 5.02 13.68
CA SER A 118 -6.69 4.12 14.84
C SER A 118 -6.66 2.64 14.45
N THR A 119 -7.04 2.30 13.23
CA THR A 119 -7.04 0.92 12.71
C THR A 119 -6.30 0.85 11.38
N PHE A 120 -5.36 -0.06 11.28
CA PHE A 120 -4.53 -0.29 10.09
C PHE A 120 -4.81 -1.67 9.53
N VAL A 121 -5.16 -1.74 8.26
CA VAL A 121 -5.49 -2.98 7.57
C VAL A 121 -4.47 -3.25 6.47
N GLU A 122 -3.74 -4.36 6.55
CA GLU A 122 -2.87 -4.85 5.49
C GLU A 122 -3.68 -5.74 4.56
N LEU A 123 -3.89 -5.30 3.33
CA LEU A 123 -4.60 -6.05 2.30
C LEU A 123 -3.59 -6.80 1.42
N GLY A 124 -3.69 -8.13 1.41
CA GLY A 124 -2.81 -9.00 0.64
C GLY A 124 -2.12 -10.07 1.48
N PRO A 125 -1.39 -11.00 0.86
CA PRO A 125 -0.74 -12.10 1.55
C PRO A 125 0.41 -11.62 2.44
N GLY A 126 0.46 -12.13 3.66
CA GLY A 126 1.52 -11.83 4.63
C GLY A 126 1.10 -10.86 5.74
N THR A 127 2.07 -10.50 6.58
CA THR A 127 1.85 -9.69 7.80
C THR A 127 3.01 -8.73 8.05
N VAL A 128 3.75 -8.37 7.00
CA VAL A 128 4.98 -7.58 7.11
C VAL A 128 4.66 -6.13 7.49
N LEU A 129 3.67 -5.53 6.83
CA LEU A 129 3.26 -4.15 7.09
C LEU A 129 2.57 -4.03 8.45
N THR A 130 1.69 -4.98 8.78
CA THR A 130 1.07 -5.11 10.10
C THR A 130 2.12 -5.22 11.21
N GLY A 131 3.16 -6.03 11.01
CA GLY A 131 4.27 -6.17 11.95
C GLY A 131 5.08 -4.87 12.10
N MET A 132 5.26 -4.09 11.05
CA MET A 132 5.90 -2.78 11.10
C MET A 132 5.02 -1.74 11.81
N ALA A 133 3.71 -1.74 11.55
CA ALA A 133 2.77 -0.85 12.23
C ALA A 133 2.77 -1.10 13.75
N LYS A 134 2.64 -2.34 14.19
CA LYS A 134 2.69 -2.73 15.63
C LYS A 134 3.98 -2.29 16.33
N ARG A 135 5.11 -2.29 15.63
CA ARG A 135 6.40 -1.86 16.21
C ARG A 135 6.57 -0.34 16.24
N THR A 136 5.87 0.35 15.37
CA THR A 136 6.03 1.80 15.17
C THR A 136 5.01 2.59 15.99
N LEU A 137 3.77 2.14 15.99
CA LEU A 137 2.64 2.85 16.58
C LEU A 137 2.23 2.22 17.92
N LYS A 138 1.69 3.05 18.79
CA LYS A 138 1.08 2.63 20.07
C LYS A 138 -0.43 2.80 19.98
N GLU A 139 -1.15 1.93 20.68
CA GLU A 139 -2.60 2.05 20.84
C GLU A 139 -3.38 2.07 19.51
N VAL A 140 -2.94 1.26 18.55
CA VAL A 140 -3.62 1.08 17.27
C VAL A 140 -4.07 -0.36 17.08
N ASN A 141 -5.19 -0.54 16.38
CA ASN A 141 -5.63 -1.84 15.91
C ASN A 141 -4.95 -2.17 14.59
N THR A 142 -4.61 -3.44 14.40
CA THR A 142 -4.02 -3.89 13.15
C THR A 142 -4.66 -5.19 12.71
N LEU A 143 -5.02 -5.27 11.45
CA LEU A 143 -5.60 -6.45 10.80
C LEU A 143 -4.77 -6.81 9.57
N SER A 144 -4.68 -8.11 9.27
CA SER A 144 -4.15 -8.61 8.00
C SER A 144 -5.26 -9.39 7.31
N VAL A 145 -5.51 -9.07 6.05
CA VAL A 145 -6.53 -9.68 5.21
C VAL A 145 -5.83 -10.28 4.02
N GLY A 146 -5.41 -11.52 4.15
CA GLY A 146 -4.64 -12.26 3.14
C GLY A 146 -5.44 -13.36 2.45
N THR A 147 -6.61 -13.71 2.99
CA THR A 147 -7.50 -14.75 2.47
C THR A 147 -8.94 -14.24 2.40
N PRO A 148 -9.83 -14.89 1.62
CA PRO A 148 -11.25 -14.53 1.61
C PRO A 148 -11.92 -14.63 2.98
N GLU A 149 -11.51 -15.59 3.82
CA GLU A 149 -12.05 -15.78 5.17
C GLU A 149 -11.72 -14.62 6.11
N ASP A 150 -10.60 -13.93 5.88
CA ASP A 150 -10.21 -12.76 6.68
C ASP A 150 -11.14 -11.55 6.41
N VAL A 151 -11.83 -11.53 5.26
CA VAL A 151 -12.75 -10.46 4.90
C VAL A 151 -13.93 -10.38 5.87
N ASP A 152 -14.45 -11.52 6.35
CA ASP A 152 -15.54 -11.54 7.32
C ASP A 152 -15.11 -10.89 8.65
N THR A 153 -13.87 -11.13 9.07
CA THR A 153 -13.29 -10.49 10.26
C THR A 153 -13.14 -8.98 10.07
N LEU A 154 -12.71 -8.53 8.88
CA LEU A 154 -12.62 -7.12 8.54
C LEU A 154 -14.01 -6.47 8.60
N LEU A 155 -15.01 -7.07 7.97
CA LEU A 155 -16.38 -6.55 7.93
C LEU A 155 -16.97 -6.42 9.33
N ALA A 156 -16.80 -7.42 10.19
CA ALA A 156 -17.23 -7.36 11.59
C ALA A 156 -16.56 -6.20 12.33
N THR A 157 -15.24 -6.04 12.17
CA THR A 157 -14.47 -4.96 12.83
C THR A 157 -14.93 -3.57 12.38
N VAL A 158 -15.16 -3.37 11.07
CA VAL A 158 -15.63 -2.09 10.53
C VAL A 158 -17.06 -1.78 11.01
N THR A 159 -17.93 -2.79 11.12
CA THR A 159 -19.28 -2.64 11.63
C THR A 159 -19.27 -2.23 13.11
N ASP A 160 -18.44 -2.84 13.95
CA ASP A 160 -18.30 -2.50 15.37
C ASP A 160 -17.77 -1.07 15.58
N LEU A 161 -16.81 -0.64 14.74
CA LEU A 161 -16.32 0.76 14.76
C LEU A 161 -17.42 1.76 14.39
N GLY A 162 -18.28 1.43 13.43
CA GLY A 162 -19.44 2.26 13.04
C GLY A 162 -20.51 2.33 14.12
N SER A 163 -20.71 1.30 14.91
CA SER A 163 -21.71 1.28 15.99
C SER A 163 -21.24 1.99 17.27
N SER A 164 -19.95 2.06 17.53
CA SER A 164 -19.39 2.76 18.71
C SER A 164 -19.40 4.29 18.59
N THR A 165 -19.60 4.84 17.41
CA THR A 165 -19.65 6.30 17.14
C THR A 165 -21.03 6.92 17.31
N GLN A 166 -22.09 6.17 17.64
CA GLN A 166 -23.43 6.71 17.88
C GLN A 166 -23.61 7.43 19.23
N GLY A 167 -22.56 7.67 19.99
CA GLY A 167 -22.59 8.29 21.33
C GLY A 167 -22.17 9.76 21.41
N SER A 168 -21.75 10.42 20.36
CA SER A 168 -21.43 11.85 20.35
C SER A 168 -22.10 12.57 19.18
N SER A 169 -23.05 13.44 19.51
CA SER A 169 -23.67 14.39 18.59
C SER A 169 -22.66 15.45 18.13
N GLY A 170 -21.92 15.13 17.12
CA GLY A 170 -21.10 16.02 16.32
C GLY A 170 -21.17 15.53 14.89
N ALA A 171 -21.41 16.44 13.91
CA ALA A 171 -21.55 16.11 12.51
C ALA A 171 -20.33 15.30 12.02
N GLY A 172 -20.41 13.98 12.16
CA GLY A 172 -19.46 13.02 11.64
C GLY A 172 -19.96 12.57 10.29
N GLU A 173 -19.14 12.76 9.28
CA GLU A 173 -19.37 12.20 7.96
C GLU A 173 -19.59 10.69 8.09
N HIS A 174 -20.73 10.23 7.60
CA HIS A 174 -20.98 8.81 7.45
C HIS A 174 -20.02 8.25 6.41
N LEU A 175 -19.09 7.43 6.83
CA LEU A 175 -18.28 6.59 5.93
C LEU A 175 -19.23 5.56 5.29
N TYR A 176 -19.86 5.93 4.20
CA TYR A 176 -20.53 4.97 3.32
C TYR A 176 -19.43 4.26 2.53
N VAL A 177 -19.12 3.01 2.87
CA VAL A 177 -18.41 2.12 1.95
C VAL A 177 -19.41 1.77 0.85
N THR A 178 -19.48 2.61 -0.16
CA THR A 178 -20.34 2.42 -1.33
C THR A 178 -19.70 1.51 -2.38
N GLU A 179 -18.39 1.27 -2.28
CA GLU A 179 -17.66 0.45 -3.21
C GLU A 179 -17.36 -0.92 -2.60
N ARG A 180 -17.90 -1.96 -3.22
CA ARG A 180 -17.62 -3.35 -2.87
C ARG A 180 -16.56 -3.88 -3.80
N LEU A 181 -15.46 -4.38 -3.23
CA LEU A 181 -14.37 -4.95 -3.99
C LEU A 181 -14.70 -6.39 -4.40
N VAL A 182 -14.53 -6.69 -5.68
CA VAL A 182 -14.50 -8.07 -6.18
C VAL A 182 -13.07 -8.55 -6.10
N VAL A 183 -12.82 -9.60 -5.32
CA VAL A 183 -11.48 -10.15 -5.13
C VAL A 183 -11.22 -11.25 -6.14
N SER A 184 -10.09 -11.17 -6.85
CA SER A 184 -9.64 -12.23 -7.75
C SER A 184 -9.12 -13.43 -6.94
N PRO A 185 -9.43 -14.67 -7.36
CA PRO A 185 -8.92 -15.89 -6.72
C PRO A 185 -7.42 -16.09 -6.93
N CYS A 186 -6.81 -15.42 -7.88
CA CYS A 186 -5.38 -15.54 -8.19
C CYS A 186 -4.76 -14.20 -8.60
N ALA A 187 -3.43 -14.13 -8.60
CA ALA A 187 -2.70 -12.96 -9.08
C ALA A 187 -2.62 -12.95 -10.61
N GLY A 188 -2.86 -11.80 -11.23
CA GLY A 188 -2.77 -11.64 -12.68
C GLY A 188 -3.47 -10.38 -13.17
N VAL A 189 -3.58 -10.27 -14.49
CA VAL A 189 -4.32 -9.18 -15.14
C VAL A 189 -5.80 -9.54 -15.21
N PHE A 190 -6.66 -8.70 -14.68
CA PHE A 190 -8.10 -8.86 -14.76
C PHE A 190 -8.58 -8.53 -16.19
N VAL A 191 -9.31 -9.46 -16.79
CA VAL A 191 -9.99 -9.28 -18.07
C VAL A 191 -11.49 -9.26 -17.82
N PRO A 192 -12.16 -8.08 -17.96
CA PRO A 192 -13.59 -8.00 -17.71
C PRO A 192 -14.39 -8.84 -18.71
N LYS A 193 -15.51 -9.40 -18.27
CA LYS A 193 -16.44 -10.11 -19.12
C LYS A 193 -17.03 -9.15 -20.15
N GLN A 194 -17.03 -9.57 -21.43
CA GLN A 194 -17.64 -8.78 -22.49
C GLN A 194 -19.14 -8.52 -22.24
N GLY A 195 -19.57 -7.28 -22.43
CA GLY A 195 -20.95 -6.87 -22.23
C GLY A 195 -21.32 -6.47 -20.79
N ILE A 196 -20.37 -6.53 -19.84
CA ILE A 196 -20.54 -5.90 -18.54
C ILE A 196 -20.06 -4.45 -18.67
N SER A 197 -20.99 -3.52 -18.46
CA SER A 197 -20.71 -2.07 -18.36
C SER A 197 -21.10 -1.57 -16.99
N GLY A 198 -20.56 -0.42 -16.57
CA GLY A 198 -21.02 0.26 -15.36
C GLY A 198 -22.54 0.43 -15.34
N ASP A 199 -23.12 0.47 -14.17
CA ASP A 199 -24.56 0.57 -13.91
C ASP A 199 -25.39 -0.68 -14.22
N GLN A 200 -24.78 -1.83 -14.51
CA GLN A 200 -25.52 -3.08 -14.66
C GLN A 200 -25.69 -3.80 -13.31
N PRO A 201 -26.89 -4.33 -13.03
CA PRO A 201 -27.10 -5.14 -11.84
C PRO A 201 -26.34 -6.47 -11.97
N ILE A 202 -25.61 -6.83 -10.92
CA ILE A 202 -24.96 -8.13 -10.76
C ILE A 202 -25.50 -8.82 -9.51
N ASN A 203 -25.51 -10.15 -9.53
CA ASN A 203 -25.93 -10.99 -8.42
C ASN A 203 -24.73 -11.71 -7.82
N VAL A 204 -24.90 -12.22 -6.61
CA VAL A 204 -23.92 -13.10 -5.97
C VAL A 204 -23.64 -14.30 -6.88
N GLY A 205 -22.36 -14.55 -7.18
CA GLY A 205 -21.92 -15.64 -8.04
C GLY A 205 -21.82 -15.31 -9.53
N ASP A 206 -22.30 -14.15 -9.98
CA ASP A 206 -22.15 -13.75 -11.38
C ASP A 206 -20.67 -13.61 -11.77
N VAL A 207 -20.29 -14.16 -12.93
CA VAL A 207 -18.94 -13.99 -13.45
C VAL A 207 -18.77 -12.57 -14.00
N VAL A 208 -17.85 -11.82 -13.41
CA VAL A 208 -17.55 -10.43 -13.79
C VAL A 208 -16.32 -10.30 -14.67
N GLY A 209 -15.48 -11.31 -14.73
CA GLY A 209 -14.27 -11.34 -15.54
C GLY A 209 -13.41 -12.56 -15.25
N TRP A 210 -12.17 -12.51 -15.70
CA TRP A 210 -11.17 -13.58 -15.53
C TRP A 210 -9.82 -12.99 -15.11
N VAL A 211 -9.05 -13.77 -14.34
CA VAL A 211 -7.65 -13.53 -14.06
C VAL A 211 -6.90 -14.84 -14.29
N ALA A 212 -5.89 -14.82 -15.17
CA ALA A 212 -5.11 -16.02 -15.54
C ALA A 212 -5.98 -17.26 -15.89
N GLU A 213 -7.07 -17.05 -16.67
CA GLU A 213 -8.07 -18.05 -17.07
C GLU A 213 -9.04 -18.50 -15.95
N GLU A 214 -8.87 -18.06 -14.72
CA GLU A 214 -9.82 -18.33 -13.62
C GLU A 214 -10.95 -17.30 -13.58
N GLU A 215 -12.18 -17.77 -13.34
CA GLU A 215 -13.36 -16.91 -13.26
C GLU A 215 -13.36 -16.09 -11.97
N VAL A 216 -13.52 -14.78 -12.13
CA VAL A 216 -13.78 -13.86 -11.01
C VAL A 216 -15.29 -13.69 -10.89
N ARG A 217 -15.84 -14.10 -9.75
CA ARG A 217 -17.28 -14.05 -9.47
C ARG A 217 -17.60 -12.99 -8.43
N SER A 218 -18.74 -12.35 -8.59
CA SER A 218 -19.21 -11.36 -7.63
C SER A 218 -19.63 -12.02 -6.30
N PRO A 219 -19.07 -11.60 -5.17
CA PRO A 219 -19.51 -12.05 -3.85
C PRO A 219 -20.74 -11.32 -3.33
N PHE A 220 -21.27 -10.34 -4.07
CA PHE A 220 -22.40 -9.51 -3.66
C PHE A 220 -23.37 -9.23 -4.81
N ALA A 221 -24.59 -8.80 -4.49
CA ALA A 221 -25.55 -8.22 -5.42
C ALA A 221 -25.48 -6.68 -5.37
N GLY A 222 -25.54 -6.02 -6.51
CA GLY A 222 -25.49 -4.55 -6.61
C GLY A 222 -25.32 -4.07 -8.04
N LEU A 223 -24.87 -2.84 -8.21
CA LEU A 223 -24.47 -2.29 -9.50
C LEU A 223 -22.95 -2.41 -9.64
N LEU A 224 -22.48 -2.82 -10.81
CA LEU A 224 -21.07 -2.73 -11.15
C LEU A 224 -20.80 -1.28 -11.59
N MET A 225 -19.88 -0.61 -10.93
CA MET A 225 -19.44 0.74 -11.26
C MET A 225 -18.09 0.74 -11.95
#